data_bfc4ea4febcc2516b15c77d51497c8de
#
_entry.id   bfc4ea4febcc2516b15c77d51497c8de
#
_cell.length_a   1.000
_cell.length_b   1.000
_cell.length_c   1.000
_cell.angle_alpha   90.00
_cell.angle_beta   90.00
_cell.angle_gamma   90.00
#
_symmetry.space_group_name_H-M   'P 1'
#
loop_
_entity.id
_entity.type
_entity.pdbx_description
1 polymer ?
#
loop_
_entity_poly.entity_id
_entity_poly.type
_entity_poly.pdbx_seq_one_letter_code
_entity_poly.pdbx_strand_id
1 'polypeptide(L)'
;MTKKIIALYDSNEDFICRLCSGFQQNCTLSLEFLPFTSLEKLLTFHSDHSISMLLTTEAMLTPQLISLFSETLILLSEENLSYKKNLPCLFKYQPCSQLFQDLMKLCSNQIFLTIEHSTTSAAQNLTLIGIYSPVARCGKTAFALAASQFLSEKNPTLFISFESCSGLSYFLFNNTAYTIGDLFYLLRHKKENPFAFLASLIQKNGSLHYLPPVCVPQDIWNLTSADCEALFALFAMEENPYQTLVLDFGPNLSAVFPVFSECNTLFLPNLKEPVSMAKSEQYKAYLTNTKQELILEKTHSCFLPPPDSSHFPDSFLSGVFGDAVKYELSKAGYL
;
A
#
# COMPACT_ATOMS: atom_id res chain seq x y z
N MET A 1 5.77 -6.42 21.86
CA MET A 1 6.71 -5.74 20.94
C MET A 1 7.01 -4.35 21.45
N THR A 2 8.27 -4.00 21.65
CA THR A 2 8.66 -2.63 22.01
C THR A 2 8.52 -1.75 20.78
N LYS A 3 7.69 -0.69 20.86
CA LYS A 3 7.55 0.29 19.77
C LYS A 3 8.89 0.99 19.54
N LYS A 4 9.29 1.14 18.28
CA LYS A 4 10.46 1.96 17.94
C LYS A 4 10.10 3.43 18.03
N ILE A 5 10.96 4.20 18.70
CA ILE A 5 10.71 5.60 19.00
C ILE A 5 11.47 6.48 18.01
N ILE A 6 10.74 7.36 17.35
CA ILE A 6 11.28 8.41 16.49
C ILE A 6 11.06 9.75 17.20
N ALA A 7 12.16 10.38 17.61
CA ALA A 7 12.11 11.67 18.28
C ALA A 7 12.14 12.81 17.25
N LEU A 8 11.32 13.83 17.47
CA LEU A 8 11.33 15.08 16.72
C LEU A 8 11.75 16.21 17.66
N TYR A 9 12.81 16.95 17.30
CA TYR A 9 13.35 17.99 18.13
C TYR A 9 13.39 19.35 17.42
N ASP A 10 12.65 20.31 17.94
CA ASP A 10 12.64 21.72 17.50
C ASP A 10 12.22 22.63 18.65
N SER A 11 12.61 23.90 18.61
CA SER A 11 12.17 24.92 19.57
C SER A 11 10.72 25.33 19.39
N ASN A 12 10.13 25.14 18.23
CA ASN A 12 8.73 25.46 17.93
C ASN A 12 7.81 24.29 18.33
N GLU A 13 7.20 24.39 19.49
CA GLU A 13 6.32 23.37 20.05
C GLU A 13 5.12 23.07 19.15
N ASP A 14 4.45 24.12 18.64
CA ASP A 14 3.29 23.94 17.76
C ASP A 14 3.63 23.18 16.48
N PHE A 15 4.76 23.50 15.87
CA PHE A 15 5.22 22.83 14.64
C PHE A 15 5.46 21.35 14.91
N ILE A 16 6.21 21.03 15.97
CA ILE A 16 6.66 19.67 16.22
C ILE A 16 5.52 18.76 16.70
N CYS A 17 4.59 19.30 17.51
CA CYS A 17 3.42 18.55 17.96
C CYS A 17 2.47 18.23 16.80
N ARG A 18 2.25 19.20 15.88
CA ARG A 18 1.44 18.96 14.67
C ARG A 18 2.09 17.94 13.77
N LEU A 19 3.41 17.98 13.61
CA LEU A 19 4.14 17.04 12.78
C LEU A 19 4.08 15.63 13.38
N CYS A 20 4.31 15.45 14.68
CA CYS A 20 4.15 14.17 15.37
C CYS A 20 2.74 13.60 15.21
N SER A 21 1.71 14.42 15.43
CA SER A 21 0.31 14.01 15.28
C SER A 21 0.01 13.59 13.86
N GLY A 22 0.49 14.34 12.86
CA GLY A 22 0.32 14.03 11.46
C GLY A 22 1.05 12.75 11.05
N PHE A 23 2.26 12.50 11.55
CA PHE A 23 2.99 11.26 11.31
C PHE A 23 2.29 10.06 11.94
N GLN A 24 1.80 10.21 13.19
CA GLN A 24 1.09 9.14 13.88
C GLN A 24 -0.21 8.75 13.18
N GLN A 25 -0.95 9.72 12.59
CA GLN A 25 -2.16 9.47 11.82
C GLN A 25 -1.89 8.73 10.50
N ASN A 26 -0.75 9.01 9.87
CA ASN A 26 -0.35 8.37 8.60
C ASN A 26 0.40 7.05 8.82
N CYS A 27 0.82 6.75 10.05
CA CYS A 27 1.62 5.58 10.37
C CYS A 27 0.73 4.35 10.61
N THR A 28 0.98 3.26 9.89
CA THR A 28 0.37 1.94 10.10
C THR A 28 1.33 0.98 10.82
N LEU A 29 2.57 1.41 11.04
CA LEU A 29 3.63 0.63 11.70
C LEU A 29 3.60 0.81 13.21
N SER A 30 4.28 -0.09 13.93
CA SER A 30 4.49 -0.02 15.38
C SER A 30 5.58 1.02 15.73
N LEU A 31 5.41 2.26 15.23
CA LEU A 31 6.28 3.40 15.51
C LEU A 31 5.59 4.39 16.44
N GLU A 32 6.40 5.05 17.28
CA GLU A 32 5.94 6.11 18.16
C GLU A 32 6.73 7.39 17.87
N PHE A 33 6.02 8.49 17.61
CA PHE A 33 6.61 9.79 17.31
C PHE A 33 6.48 10.70 18.54
N LEU A 34 7.62 11.13 19.10
CA LEU A 34 7.66 11.92 20.30
C LEU A 34 8.26 13.31 20.06
N PRO A 35 7.56 14.39 20.44
CA PRO A 35 8.06 15.75 20.33
C PRO A 35 8.96 16.12 21.51
N PHE A 36 10.07 16.79 21.23
CA PHE A 36 10.98 17.36 22.21
C PHE A 36 11.29 18.82 21.88
N THR A 37 11.14 19.71 22.84
CA THR A 37 11.48 21.14 22.73
C THR A 37 12.72 21.52 23.55
N SER A 38 13.21 20.60 24.38
CA SER A 38 14.39 20.79 25.22
C SER A 38 15.42 19.70 24.96
N LEU A 39 16.68 20.11 24.76
CA LEU A 39 17.80 19.19 24.59
C LEU A 39 18.00 18.30 25.80
N GLU A 40 17.90 18.89 27.00
CA GLU A 40 18.06 18.17 28.25
C GLU A 40 17.04 17.04 28.39
N LYS A 41 15.74 17.33 28.11
CA LYS A 41 14.68 16.33 28.17
C LYS A 41 14.88 15.22 27.11
N LEU A 42 15.33 15.58 25.90
CA LEU A 42 15.65 14.62 24.85
C LEU A 42 16.75 13.65 25.28
N LEU A 43 17.84 14.19 25.84
CA LEU A 43 18.99 13.39 26.26
C LEU A 43 18.66 12.50 27.48
N THR A 44 17.92 13.03 28.46
CA THR A 44 17.45 12.26 29.62
C THR A 44 16.53 11.13 29.15
N PHE A 45 15.60 11.42 28.24
CA PHE A 45 14.72 10.40 27.71
C PHE A 45 15.48 9.33 26.92
N HIS A 46 16.49 9.74 26.14
CA HIS A 46 17.31 8.80 25.38
C HIS A 46 18.15 7.87 26.28
N SER A 47 18.57 8.33 27.48
CA SER A 47 19.28 7.48 28.43
C SER A 47 18.40 6.37 29.01
N ASP A 48 17.12 6.65 29.20
CA ASP A 48 16.16 5.70 29.79
C ASP A 48 15.43 4.84 28.71
N HIS A 49 15.27 5.40 27.52
CA HIS A 49 14.55 4.79 26.40
C HIS A 49 15.37 4.95 25.11
N SER A 50 15.65 3.85 24.44
CA SER A 50 16.37 3.90 23.18
C SER A 50 15.56 4.63 22.09
N ILE A 51 16.01 5.82 21.69
CA ILE A 51 15.48 6.53 20.52
C ILE A 51 16.12 5.93 19.27
N SER A 52 15.29 5.43 18.34
CA SER A 52 15.76 4.77 17.12
C SER A 52 16.17 5.76 16.05
N MET A 53 15.60 6.97 16.04
CA MET A 53 15.87 8.01 15.05
C MET A 53 15.56 9.40 15.61
N LEU A 54 16.33 10.39 15.18
CA LEU A 54 16.12 11.78 15.53
C LEU A 54 15.90 12.63 14.28
N LEU A 55 14.76 13.32 14.21
CA LEU A 55 14.49 14.39 13.25
C LEU A 55 14.70 15.73 13.96
N THR A 56 15.50 16.61 13.37
CA THR A 56 15.73 17.95 13.92
C THR A 56 15.97 18.99 12.84
N THR A 57 15.77 20.26 13.15
CA THR A 57 16.11 21.37 12.25
C THR A 57 17.58 21.76 12.37
N GLU A 58 18.11 22.44 11.34
CA GLU A 58 19.51 22.86 11.34
C GLU A 58 19.85 23.81 12.52
N ALA A 59 18.87 24.64 12.93
CA ALA A 59 19.04 25.57 14.06
C ALA A 59 19.24 24.87 15.41
N MET A 60 18.72 23.65 15.54
CA MET A 60 18.79 22.87 16.78
C MET A 60 19.94 21.86 16.79
N LEU A 61 20.72 21.80 15.70
CA LEU A 61 21.79 20.83 15.52
C LEU A 61 22.97 21.18 16.43
N THR A 62 23.39 20.24 17.28
CA THR A 62 24.57 20.37 18.12
C THR A 62 25.60 19.28 17.82
N PRO A 63 26.91 19.51 18.09
CA PRO A 63 27.93 18.46 17.93
C PRO A 63 27.62 17.20 18.74
N GLN A 64 26.99 17.35 19.89
CA GLN A 64 26.57 16.24 20.76
C GLN A 64 25.50 15.37 20.08
N LEU A 65 24.48 15.98 19.46
CA LEU A 65 23.44 15.24 18.72
C LEU A 65 24.02 14.54 17.50
N ILE A 66 24.94 15.18 16.76
CA ILE A 66 25.61 14.57 15.62
C ILE A 66 26.41 13.34 16.06
N SER A 67 27.11 13.42 17.21
CA SER A 67 27.88 12.28 17.72
C SER A 67 26.99 11.14 18.20
N LEU A 68 25.87 11.47 18.88
CA LEU A 68 24.98 10.49 19.50
C LEU A 68 24.10 9.77 18.49
N PHE A 69 23.64 10.50 17.46
CA PHE A 69 22.73 9.99 16.42
C PHE A 69 23.39 9.98 15.03
N SER A 70 24.70 9.75 14.92
CA SER A 70 25.49 9.89 13.70
C SER A 70 24.89 9.21 12.47
N GLU A 71 24.29 8.05 12.66
CA GLU A 71 23.66 7.25 11.61
C GLU A 71 22.14 7.38 11.52
N THR A 72 21.51 7.94 12.56
CA THR A 72 20.04 7.96 12.72
C THR A 72 19.47 9.38 12.77
N LEU A 73 20.29 10.37 12.38
CA LEU A 73 19.94 11.78 12.38
C LEU A 73 19.47 12.21 10.99
N ILE A 74 18.28 12.80 10.93
CA ILE A 74 17.71 13.38 9.72
C ILE A 74 17.43 14.86 9.96
N LEU A 75 17.82 15.70 9.01
CA LEU A 75 17.56 17.14 9.08
C LEU A 75 16.24 17.51 8.40
N LEU A 76 15.43 18.30 9.11
CA LEU A 76 14.31 19.03 8.52
C LEU A 76 14.84 20.35 7.93
N SER A 77 14.99 20.38 6.62
CA SER A 77 15.60 21.51 5.90
C SER A 77 14.54 22.47 5.34
N GLU A 78 14.86 23.76 5.32
CA GLU A 78 14.08 24.77 4.61
C GLU A 78 14.38 24.81 3.11
N GLU A 79 15.46 24.18 2.70
CA GLU A 79 15.86 24.04 1.31
C GLU A 79 15.54 22.62 0.82
N ASN A 80 15.09 22.50 -0.42
CA ASN A 80 14.80 21.20 -1.03
C ASN A 80 16.10 20.51 -1.48
N LEU A 81 16.82 19.97 -0.49
CA LEU A 81 18.09 19.25 -0.66
C LEU A 81 17.96 17.84 -0.12
N SER A 82 18.57 16.87 -0.77
CA SER A 82 18.63 15.49 -0.28
C SER A 82 19.66 15.32 0.86
N TYR A 83 20.73 16.12 0.86
CA TYR A 83 21.79 16.07 1.87
C TYR A 83 22.30 17.47 2.21
N LYS A 84 22.56 17.70 3.50
CA LYS A 84 23.20 18.91 4.02
C LYS A 84 24.15 18.52 5.15
N LYS A 85 25.39 19.02 5.13
CA LYS A 85 26.43 18.66 6.12
C LYS A 85 26.66 17.15 6.26
N ASN A 86 26.57 16.40 5.16
CA ASN A 86 26.63 14.94 5.09
C ASN A 86 25.48 14.20 5.83
N LEU A 87 24.43 14.91 6.23
CA LEU A 87 23.24 14.33 6.82
C LEU A 87 22.10 14.29 5.81
N PRO A 88 21.27 13.23 5.80
CA PRO A 88 20.08 13.18 4.97
C PRO A 88 19.10 14.27 5.38
N CYS A 89 18.45 14.90 4.39
CA CYS A 89 17.53 16.02 4.59
C CYS A 89 16.14 15.70 4.08
N LEU A 90 15.16 16.24 4.78
CA LEU A 90 13.77 16.29 4.37
C LEU A 90 13.34 17.75 4.25
N PHE A 91 12.67 18.10 3.17
CA PHE A 91 12.14 19.46 2.99
C PHE A 91 10.93 19.68 3.89
N LYS A 92 11.03 20.65 4.83
CA LYS A 92 10.01 20.83 5.86
C LYS A 92 8.72 21.50 5.39
N TYR A 93 8.76 22.26 4.28
CA TYR A 93 7.62 23.02 3.75
C TYR A 93 6.86 22.24 2.68
N GLN A 94 6.40 21.06 3.05
CA GLN A 94 5.57 20.19 2.20
C GLN A 94 4.43 19.58 3.03
N PRO A 95 3.39 18.99 2.40
CA PRO A 95 2.33 18.31 3.12
C PRO A 95 2.86 17.24 4.08
N CYS A 96 2.26 17.13 5.26
CA CYS A 96 2.73 16.19 6.30
C CYS A 96 2.73 14.74 5.80
N SER A 97 1.76 14.34 4.98
CA SER A 97 1.71 13.02 4.35
C SER A 97 2.90 12.77 3.43
N GLN A 98 3.29 13.78 2.65
CA GLN A 98 4.46 13.71 1.77
C GLN A 98 5.75 13.60 2.58
N LEU A 99 5.89 14.45 3.61
CA LEU A 99 7.05 14.41 4.50
C LEU A 99 7.20 13.06 5.20
N PHE A 100 6.07 12.44 5.59
CA PHE A 100 6.06 11.10 6.16
C PHE A 100 6.51 10.03 5.15
N GLN A 101 6.03 10.09 3.90
CA GLN A 101 6.44 9.17 2.84
C GLN A 101 7.93 9.30 2.52
N ASP A 102 8.45 10.54 2.44
CA ASP A 102 9.88 10.80 2.23
C ASP A 102 10.73 10.26 3.39
N LEU A 103 10.26 10.44 4.63
CA LEU A 103 10.88 9.84 5.81
C LEU A 103 10.95 8.32 5.70
N MET A 104 9.83 7.67 5.39
CA MET A 104 9.79 6.20 5.26
C MET A 104 10.65 5.69 4.10
N LYS A 105 10.72 6.45 3.00
CA LYS A 105 11.63 6.16 1.88
C LYS A 105 13.11 6.26 2.28
N LEU A 106 13.49 7.26 3.08
CA LEU A 106 14.84 7.33 3.64
C LEU A 106 15.11 6.16 4.60
N CYS A 107 14.15 5.81 5.44
CA CYS A 107 14.25 4.67 6.35
C CYS A 107 14.43 3.34 5.61
N SER A 108 13.83 3.18 4.43
CA SER A 108 14.00 1.98 3.58
C SER A 108 15.38 1.90 2.93
N ASN A 109 16.11 3.01 2.86
CA ASN A 109 17.47 3.07 2.30
C ASN A 109 18.58 2.91 3.38
N GLN A 110 18.23 2.88 4.65
CA GLN A 110 19.15 2.87 5.77
C GLN A 110 18.74 1.76 6.76
N ILE A 111 19.70 1.13 7.41
CA ILE A 111 19.56 -0.01 8.35
C ILE A 111 18.71 0.29 9.60
N PHE A 112 18.15 1.50 9.73
CA PHE A 112 17.55 2.02 10.96
C PHE A 112 16.29 1.30 11.44
N LEU A 113 15.57 0.67 10.54
CA LEU A 113 14.41 -0.14 10.87
C LEU A 113 14.70 -1.61 10.53
N THR A 114 15.82 -2.16 11.02
CA THR A 114 15.92 -3.61 11.12
C THR A 114 14.80 -4.08 12.02
N ILE A 115 13.68 -4.38 11.40
CA ILE A 115 12.66 -5.21 11.99
C ILE A 115 13.36 -6.55 12.11
N GLU A 116 13.65 -6.97 13.34
CA GLU A 116 14.20 -8.29 13.60
C GLU A 116 13.21 -9.28 12.97
N HIS A 117 13.60 -9.89 11.86
CA HIS A 117 12.83 -10.95 11.25
C HIS A 117 12.85 -12.14 12.22
N SER A 118 11.84 -12.22 13.06
CA SER A 118 11.56 -13.45 13.79
C SER A 118 11.11 -14.49 12.76
N THR A 119 12.01 -15.38 12.43
CA THR A 119 11.83 -16.49 11.47
C THR A 119 10.88 -17.59 11.97
N THR A 120 10.02 -17.29 12.94
CA THR A 120 9.05 -18.23 13.50
C THR A 120 7.71 -17.57 13.65
N SER A 121 6.92 -17.55 12.59
CA SER A 121 5.48 -17.35 12.76
C SER A 121 4.69 -18.22 11.81
N ALA A 122 3.57 -18.71 12.30
CA ALA A 122 2.52 -19.26 11.47
C ALA A 122 2.19 -18.23 10.40
N ALA A 123 2.40 -18.58 9.13
CA ALA A 123 2.01 -17.75 8.01
C ALA A 123 0.56 -17.32 8.25
N GLN A 124 0.33 -16.02 8.41
CA GLN A 124 -1.03 -15.51 8.45
C GLN A 124 -1.68 -15.99 7.16
N ASN A 125 -2.87 -16.61 7.27
CA ASN A 125 -3.63 -17.06 6.10
C ASN A 125 -4.10 -15.82 5.32
N LEU A 126 -3.23 -15.30 4.47
CA LEU A 126 -3.55 -14.17 3.60
C LEU A 126 -4.53 -14.63 2.53
N THR A 127 -5.68 -13.98 2.43
CA THR A 127 -6.69 -14.25 1.42
C THR A 127 -6.47 -13.32 0.22
N LEU A 128 -6.21 -13.90 -0.96
CA LEU A 128 -6.05 -13.17 -2.20
C LEU A 128 -7.31 -13.32 -3.06
N ILE A 129 -7.98 -12.22 -3.34
CA ILE A 129 -9.19 -12.18 -4.19
C ILE A 129 -8.84 -11.41 -5.45
N GLY A 130 -8.75 -12.10 -6.58
CA GLY A 130 -8.48 -11.50 -7.87
C GLY A 130 -9.76 -11.13 -8.61
N ILE A 131 -9.76 -9.98 -9.28
CA ILE A 131 -10.81 -9.59 -10.22
C ILE A 131 -10.18 -9.38 -11.58
N TYR A 132 -10.55 -10.22 -12.52
CA TYR A 132 -10.04 -10.18 -13.90
C TYR A 132 -11.18 -10.37 -14.90
N SER A 133 -11.04 -9.82 -16.08
CA SER A 133 -11.92 -10.14 -17.21
C SER A 133 -11.21 -9.88 -18.54
N PRO A 134 -11.37 -10.77 -19.54
CA PRO A 134 -10.95 -10.49 -20.90
C PRO A 134 -11.90 -9.48 -21.61
N VAL A 135 -12.98 -9.07 -20.91
CA VAL A 135 -13.97 -8.11 -21.39
C VAL A 135 -13.71 -6.75 -20.75
N ALA A 136 -13.58 -5.73 -21.58
CA ALA A 136 -13.49 -4.36 -21.09
C ALA A 136 -14.88 -3.83 -20.67
N ARG A 137 -14.88 -2.83 -19.75
CA ARG A 137 -16.10 -2.13 -19.30
C ARG A 137 -17.19 -3.02 -18.68
N CYS A 138 -16.82 -4.18 -18.18
CA CYS A 138 -17.74 -5.11 -17.49
C CYS A 138 -17.86 -4.84 -15.97
N GLY A 139 -17.34 -3.71 -15.48
CA GLY A 139 -17.43 -3.34 -14.08
C GLY A 139 -16.35 -3.91 -13.14
N LYS A 140 -15.21 -4.44 -13.67
CA LYS A 140 -14.12 -5.01 -12.87
C LYS A 140 -13.69 -4.14 -11.69
N THR A 141 -13.19 -2.93 -12.00
CA THR A 141 -12.67 -1.99 -11.00
C THR A 141 -13.73 -1.56 -10.00
N ALA A 142 -14.98 -1.33 -10.48
CA ALA A 142 -16.10 -1.03 -9.59
C ALA A 142 -16.41 -2.19 -8.64
N PHE A 143 -16.40 -3.43 -9.16
CA PHE A 143 -16.54 -4.65 -8.33
C PHE A 143 -15.40 -4.74 -7.30
N ALA A 144 -14.15 -4.55 -7.71
CA ALA A 144 -12.99 -4.65 -6.83
C ALA A 144 -13.05 -3.61 -5.69
N LEU A 145 -13.43 -2.37 -5.99
CA LEU A 145 -13.60 -1.32 -4.99
C LEU A 145 -14.73 -1.64 -4.01
N ALA A 146 -15.91 -2.02 -4.52
CA ALA A 146 -17.05 -2.38 -3.66
C ALA A 146 -16.74 -3.62 -2.81
N ALA A 147 -16.13 -4.65 -3.40
CA ALA A 147 -15.70 -5.85 -2.68
C ALA A 147 -14.73 -5.50 -1.55
N SER A 148 -13.74 -4.64 -1.81
CA SER A 148 -12.78 -4.21 -0.80
C SER A 148 -13.46 -3.51 0.38
N GLN A 149 -14.45 -2.67 0.13
CA GLN A 149 -15.17 -1.96 1.18
C GLN A 149 -16.06 -2.91 2.00
N PHE A 150 -16.82 -3.81 1.36
CA PHE A 150 -17.64 -4.81 2.07
C PHE A 150 -16.79 -5.77 2.91
N LEU A 151 -15.67 -6.21 2.37
CA LEU A 151 -14.75 -7.10 3.10
C LEU A 151 -14.05 -6.39 4.26
N SER A 152 -13.77 -5.08 4.13
CA SER A 152 -13.14 -4.29 5.19
C SER A 152 -14.02 -4.14 6.44
N GLU A 153 -15.33 -4.36 6.33
CA GLU A 153 -16.24 -4.40 7.48
C GLU A 153 -16.01 -5.63 8.38
N LYS A 154 -15.43 -6.70 7.83
CA LYS A 154 -15.17 -7.95 8.55
C LYS A 154 -13.70 -8.13 8.90
N ASN A 155 -12.81 -7.87 7.95
CA ASN A 155 -11.39 -8.15 8.08
C ASN A 155 -10.56 -6.99 7.51
N PRO A 156 -9.36 -6.71 8.04
CA PRO A 156 -8.46 -5.74 7.44
C PRO A 156 -8.17 -6.09 5.98
N THR A 157 -8.68 -5.28 5.07
CA THR A 157 -8.64 -5.50 3.63
C THR A 157 -7.89 -4.38 2.93
N LEU A 158 -7.03 -4.72 1.96
CA LEU A 158 -6.29 -3.78 1.13
C LEU A 158 -6.64 -3.98 -0.34
N PHE A 159 -6.99 -2.90 -1.02
CA PHE A 159 -7.19 -2.87 -2.46
C PHE A 159 -5.88 -2.54 -3.19
N ILE A 160 -5.57 -3.30 -4.24
CA ILE A 160 -4.40 -3.09 -5.11
C ILE A 160 -4.84 -3.16 -6.56
N SER A 161 -4.56 -2.12 -7.35
CA SER A 161 -4.84 -2.12 -8.78
C SER A 161 -3.58 -2.37 -9.61
N PHE A 162 -3.66 -3.37 -10.47
CA PHE A 162 -2.68 -3.67 -11.53
C PHE A 162 -3.16 -3.18 -12.91
N GLU A 163 -4.10 -2.25 -12.93
CA GLU A 163 -4.50 -1.56 -14.16
C GLU A 163 -3.46 -0.50 -14.53
N SER A 164 -2.99 -0.53 -15.78
CA SER A 164 -2.01 0.46 -16.28
C SER A 164 -2.60 1.87 -16.41
N CYS A 165 -3.90 1.96 -16.61
CA CYS A 165 -4.67 3.20 -16.70
C CYS A 165 -5.95 3.08 -15.88
N SER A 166 -5.82 3.02 -14.55
CA SER A 166 -6.95 2.77 -13.65
C SER A 166 -7.95 3.92 -13.57
N GLY A 167 -7.50 5.16 -13.80
CA GLY A 167 -8.30 6.37 -13.59
C GLY A 167 -8.62 6.67 -12.12
N LEU A 168 -8.19 5.83 -11.18
CA LEU A 168 -8.55 5.91 -9.76
C LEU A 168 -8.01 7.16 -9.08
N SER A 169 -6.89 7.72 -9.54
CA SER A 169 -6.31 8.96 -9.03
C SER A 169 -7.27 10.16 -9.14
N TYR A 170 -8.18 10.16 -10.12
CA TYR A 170 -9.20 11.20 -10.26
C TYR A 170 -10.35 11.08 -9.27
N PHE A 171 -10.62 9.86 -8.80
CA PHE A 171 -11.77 9.56 -7.95
C PHE A 171 -11.40 9.45 -6.47
N LEU A 172 -10.21 8.97 -6.17
CA LEU A 172 -9.75 8.78 -4.80
C LEU A 172 -9.02 10.01 -4.24
N PHE A 173 -9.00 11.13 -4.99
CA PHE A 173 -8.42 12.43 -4.61
C PHE A 173 -7.02 12.34 -4.01
N ASN A 174 -6.14 11.54 -4.61
CA ASN A 174 -4.80 11.35 -4.10
C ASN A 174 -3.82 12.37 -4.64
N ASN A 175 -3.29 13.17 -3.75
CA ASN A 175 -2.06 13.94 -3.93
C ASN A 175 -0.85 13.22 -3.33
N THR A 176 -0.67 11.93 -3.63
CA THR A 176 0.53 11.23 -3.20
C THR A 176 1.62 11.40 -4.25
N ALA A 177 2.84 11.71 -3.79
CA ALA A 177 3.99 11.79 -4.69
C ALA A 177 4.50 10.42 -5.12
N TYR A 178 4.12 9.38 -4.40
CA TYR A 178 4.56 8.00 -4.61
C TYR A 178 3.40 7.06 -4.87
N THR A 179 3.67 6.04 -5.68
CA THR A 179 2.73 5.04 -6.16
C THR A 179 3.25 3.62 -5.93
N ILE A 180 2.45 2.63 -6.24
CA ILE A 180 2.91 1.23 -6.26
C ILE A 180 4.09 1.02 -7.23
N GLY A 181 4.24 1.84 -8.26
CA GLY A 181 5.40 1.81 -9.17
C GLY A 181 6.72 2.09 -8.45
N ASP A 182 6.72 3.07 -7.52
CA ASP A 182 7.89 3.37 -6.69
C ASP A 182 8.23 2.20 -5.74
N LEU A 183 7.22 1.49 -5.24
CA LEU A 183 7.43 0.29 -4.42
C LEU A 183 8.09 -0.82 -5.24
N PHE A 184 7.63 -1.09 -6.47
CA PHE A 184 8.30 -2.05 -7.36
C PHE A 184 9.74 -1.66 -7.66
N TYR A 185 10.00 -0.37 -7.85
CA TYR A 185 11.37 0.12 -8.02
C TYR A 185 12.25 -0.22 -6.81
N LEU A 186 11.77 0.00 -5.58
CA LEU A 186 12.51 -0.34 -4.36
C LEU A 186 12.74 -1.86 -4.22
N LEU A 187 11.72 -2.66 -4.52
CA LEU A 187 11.80 -4.13 -4.46
C LEU A 187 12.87 -4.68 -5.43
N ARG A 188 12.90 -4.18 -6.69
CA ARG A 188 13.90 -4.57 -7.69
C ARG A 188 15.32 -4.22 -7.27
N HIS A 189 15.51 -3.10 -6.57
CA HIS A 189 16.83 -2.66 -6.11
C HIS A 189 17.21 -3.24 -4.74
N LYS A 190 16.41 -4.18 -4.20
CA LYS A 190 16.66 -4.87 -2.92
C LYS A 190 17.03 -3.89 -1.79
N LYS A 191 16.26 -2.82 -1.66
CA LYS A 191 16.43 -1.86 -0.57
C LYS A 191 16.06 -2.49 0.76
N GLU A 192 16.72 -2.09 1.83
CA GLU A 192 16.75 -2.84 3.09
C GLU A 192 15.42 -2.92 3.85
N ASN A 193 14.48 -2.00 3.65
CA ASN A 193 13.19 -2.07 4.32
C ASN A 193 12.01 -1.62 3.45
N PRO A 194 11.62 -2.39 2.42
CA PRO A 194 10.52 -2.04 1.55
C PRO A 194 9.16 -2.06 2.28
N PHE A 195 9.03 -2.78 3.41
CA PHE A 195 7.79 -2.84 4.19
C PHE A 195 7.45 -1.49 4.83
N ALA A 196 8.43 -0.77 5.37
CA ALA A 196 8.20 0.57 5.91
C ALA A 196 7.67 1.54 4.84
N PHE A 197 8.22 1.45 3.63
CA PHE A 197 7.75 2.25 2.51
C PHE A 197 6.34 1.82 2.06
N LEU A 198 6.08 0.51 1.92
CA LEU A 198 4.73 -0.02 1.66
C LEU A 198 3.71 0.55 2.65
N ALA A 199 4.01 0.47 3.95
CA ALA A 199 3.11 0.95 5.00
C ALA A 199 2.83 2.45 4.89
N SER A 200 3.80 3.25 4.42
CA SER A 200 3.63 4.69 4.20
C SER A 200 2.84 5.03 2.94
N LEU A 201 2.84 4.13 1.95
CA LEU A 201 2.07 4.31 0.71
C LEU A 201 0.57 4.12 0.92
N ILE A 202 0.18 3.25 1.86
CA ILE A 202 -1.23 2.88 2.05
C ILE A 202 -2.06 4.12 2.36
N GLN A 203 -3.06 4.35 1.53
CA GLN A 203 -4.02 5.44 1.66
C GLN A 203 -5.36 4.90 2.18
N LYS A 204 -6.13 5.80 2.81
CA LYS A 204 -7.45 5.49 3.36
C LYS A 204 -8.48 6.47 2.84
N ASN A 205 -9.60 5.93 2.39
CA ASN A 205 -10.79 6.71 2.04
C ASN A 205 -12.00 6.01 2.71
N GLY A 206 -12.40 6.51 3.88
CA GLY A 206 -13.36 5.81 4.74
C GLY A 206 -12.83 4.44 5.15
N SER A 207 -13.59 3.39 4.89
CA SER A 207 -13.21 2.00 5.12
C SER A 207 -12.30 1.41 4.05
N LEU A 208 -12.18 2.05 2.89
CA LEU A 208 -11.31 1.61 1.81
C LEU A 208 -9.86 1.94 2.11
N HIS A 209 -9.03 0.90 2.29
CA HIS A 209 -7.57 1.02 2.29
C HIS A 209 -7.03 0.58 0.93
N TYR A 210 -6.10 1.33 0.36
CA TYR A 210 -5.60 1.03 -0.98
C TYR A 210 -4.16 1.51 -1.19
N LEU A 211 -3.47 0.90 -2.15
CA LEU A 211 -2.21 1.43 -2.67
C LEU A 211 -2.49 2.41 -3.80
N PRO A 212 -1.84 3.60 -3.83
CA PRO A 212 -1.94 4.52 -4.94
C PRO A 212 -1.57 3.81 -6.25
N PRO A 213 -2.45 3.83 -7.27
CA PRO A 213 -2.18 3.19 -8.54
C PRO A 213 -1.04 3.90 -9.27
N VAL A 214 -0.42 3.22 -10.22
CA VAL A 214 0.64 3.81 -11.05
C VAL A 214 0.16 5.04 -11.81
N CYS A 215 1.05 6.04 -11.91
CA CYS A 215 0.84 7.21 -12.79
C CYS A 215 1.42 6.96 -14.19
N VAL A 216 2.39 6.05 -14.30
CA VAL A 216 3.08 5.73 -15.55
C VAL A 216 2.69 4.30 -15.96
N PRO A 217 1.95 4.10 -17.07
CA PRO A 217 1.48 2.78 -17.51
C PRO A 217 2.60 1.73 -17.66
N GLN A 218 3.82 2.18 -18.02
CA GLN A 218 4.98 1.33 -18.20
C GLN A 218 5.38 0.58 -16.92
N ASP A 219 5.07 1.13 -15.75
CA ASP A 219 5.37 0.47 -14.47
C ASP A 219 4.60 -0.85 -14.33
N ILE A 220 3.37 -0.91 -14.87
CA ILE A 220 2.59 -2.16 -14.95
C ILE A 220 3.00 -3.02 -16.14
N TRP A 221 3.27 -2.42 -17.31
CA TRP A 221 3.65 -3.21 -18.50
C TRP A 221 4.99 -3.94 -18.32
N ASN A 222 5.90 -3.36 -17.53
CA ASN A 222 7.23 -3.92 -17.23
C ASN A 222 7.25 -4.80 -15.97
N LEU A 223 6.11 -5.12 -15.37
CA LEU A 223 6.06 -6.04 -14.23
C LEU A 223 6.45 -7.45 -14.66
N THR A 224 7.15 -8.11 -13.77
CA THR A 224 7.48 -9.54 -13.87
C THR A 224 6.78 -10.34 -12.76
N SER A 225 6.73 -11.65 -12.88
CA SER A 225 6.23 -12.52 -11.80
C SER A 225 7.04 -12.33 -10.51
N ALA A 226 8.36 -12.16 -10.63
CA ALA A 226 9.24 -11.92 -9.48
C ALA A 226 8.91 -10.61 -8.73
N ASP A 227 8.44 -9.57 -9.45
CA ASP A 227 7.98 -8.33 -8.80
C ASP A 227 6.71 -8.57 -7.97
N CYS A 228 5.79 -9.36 -8.50
CA CYS A 228 4.57 -9.72 -7.79
C CYS A 228 4.86 -10.62 -6.58
N GLU A 229 5.73 -11.61 -6.73
CA GLU A 229 6.20 -12.48 -5.63
C GLU A 229 6.84 -11.65 -4.52
N ALA A 230 7.72 -10.70 -4.88
CA ALA A 230 8.36 -9.80 -3.93
C ALA A 230 7.34 -8.89 -3.21
N LEU A 231 6.31 -8.40 -3.92
CA LEU A 231 5.23 -7.63 -3.32
C LEU A 231 4.45 -8.49 -2.30
N PHE A 232 4.04 -9.70 -2.68
CA PHE A 232 3.25 -10.57 -1.79
C PHE A 232 4.07 -11.07 -0.59
N ALA A 233 5.38 -11.24 -0.73
CA ALA A 233 6.25 -11.55 0.39
C ALA A 233 6.20 -10.50 1.50
N LEU A 234 5.96 -9.22 1.18
CA LEU A 234 5.77 -8.18 2.19
C LEU A 234 4.50 -8.39 3.03
N PHE A 235 3.45 -8.92 2.41
CA PHE A 235 2.19 -9.20 3.11
C PHE A 235 2.20 -10.51 3.91
N ALA A 236 3.21 -11.35 3.69
CA ALA A 236 3.46 -12.54 4.51
C ALA A 236 4.25 -12.23 5.80
N MET A 237 4.73 -10.99 5.97
CA MET A 237 5.46 -10.56 7.16
C MET A 237 4.51 -10.41 8.37
N GLU A 238 5.04 -10.67 9.57
CA GLU A 238 4.27 -10.62 10.82
C GLU A 238 3.69 -9.22 11.11
N GLU A 239 4.36 -8.19 10.65
CA GLU A 239 3.95 -6.79 10.82
C GLU A 239 2.79 -6.37 9.93
N ASN A 240 2.45 -7.18 8.93
CA ASN A 240 1.34 -6.90 8.02
C ASN A 240 -0.01 -6.97 8.76
N PRO A 241 -0.81 -5.90 8.79
CA PRO A 241 -2.11 -5.91 9.43
C PRO A 241 -3.22 -6.50 8.55
N TYR A 242 -2.98 -6.66 7.24
CA TYR A 242 -4.02 -7.04 6.28
C TYR A 242 -4.16 -8.55 6.19
N GLN A 243 -5.42 -9.01 6.21
CA GLN A 243 -5.80 -10.42 6.07
C GLN A 243 -6.32 -10.73 4.67
N THR A 244 -6.81 -9.71 3.96
CA THR A 244 -7.37 -9.85 2.62
C THR A 244 -6.76 -8.82 1.67
N LEU A 245 -6.30 -9.27 0.50
CA LEU A 245 -5.94 -8.41 -0.62
C LEU A 245 -6.96 -8.59 -1.74
N VAL A 246 -7.51 -7.50 -2.21
CA VAL A 246 -8.38 -7.45 -3.39
C VAL A 246 -7.58 -6.86 -4.55
N LEU A 247 -7.39 -7.66 -5.60
CA LEU A 247 -6.49 -7.39 -6.70
C LEU A 247 -7.29 -7.11 -7.98
N ASP A 248 -7.25 -5.87 -8.48
CA ASP A 248 -7.89 -5.46 -9.74
C ASP A 248 -6.89 -5.61 -10.90
N PHE A 249 -7.06 -6.64 -11.70
CA PHE A 249 -6.13 -6.98 -12.75
C PHE A 249 -6.47 -6.32 -14.10
N GLY A 250 -5.49 -5.64 -14.68
CA GLY A 250 -5.52 -5.12 -16.03
C GLY A 250 -5.38 -6.21 -17.10
N PRO A 251 -5.39 -5.82 -18.38
CA PRO A 251 -5.31 -6.76 -19.51
C PRO A 251 -3.92 -7.38 -19.73
N ASN A 252 -2.90 -6.93 -18.99
CA ASN A 252 -1.53 -7.44 -19.14
C ASN A 252 -1.37 -8.78 -18.42
N LEU A 253 -1.65 -9.88 -19.13
CA LEU A 253 -1.61 -11.24 -18.57
C LEU A 253 -0.21 -11.79 -18.34
N SER A 254 0.81 -11.33 -19.07
CA SER A 254 2.14 -11.93 -19.02
C SER A 254 2.80 -11.86 -17.64
N ALA A 255 2.61 -10.74 -16.94
CA ALA A 255 3.19 -10.51 -15.63
C ALA A 255 2.31 -11.01 -14.47
N VAL A 256 0.99 -10.84 -14.59
CA VAL A 256 0.06 -11.12 -13.48
C VAL A 256 -0.57 -12.51 -13.56
N PHE A 257 -0.44 -13.20 -14.68
CA PHE A 257 -1.03 -14.53 -14.86
C PHE A 257 -0.57 -15.57 -13.82
N PRO A 258 0.72 -15.64 -13.43
CA PRO A 258 1.14 -16.52 -12.34
C PRO A 258 0.46 -16.18 -11.00
N VAL A 259 0.09 -14.91 -10.78
CA VAL A 259 -0.60 -14.47 -9.56
C VAL A 259 -2.02 -15.06 -9.46
N PHE A 260 -2.65 -15.40 -10.59
CA PHE A 260 -3.98 -16.02 -10.57
C PHE A 260 -3.97 -17.38 -9.87
N SER A 261 -2.87 -18.13 -9.96
CA SER A 261 -2.73 -19.40 -9.25
C SER A 261 -2.64 -19.22 -7.74
N GLU A 262 -2.11 -18.09 -7.28
CA GLU A 262 -2.00 -17.75 -5.87
C GLU A 262 -3.33 -17.22 -5.27
N CYS A 263 -4.25 -16.71 -6.11
CA CYS A 263 -5.55 -16.26 -5.63
C CYS A 263 -6.36 -17.40 -5.05
N ASN A 264 -7.05 -17.14 -3.92
CA ASN A 264 -8.03 -18.05 -3.34
C ASN A 264 -9.28 -18.10 -4.21
N THR A 265 -9.66 -16.96 -4.79
CA THR A 265 -10.81 -16.82 -5.68
C THR A 265 -10.49 -15.82 -6.77
N LEU A 266 -10.92 -16.08 -7.99
CA LEU A 266 -10.84 -15.18 -9.11
C LEU A 266 -12.26 -14.87 -9.63
N PHE A 267 -12.73 -13.64 -9.44
CA PHE A 267 -13.98 -13.19 -10.02
C PHE A 267 -13.77 -12.75 -11.47
N LEU A 268 -14.67 -13.22 -12.34
CA LEU A 268 -14.66 -12.94 -13.79
C LEU A 268 -15.92 -12.18 -14.18
N PRO A 269 -16.00 -10.85 -13.95
CA PRO A 269 -17.11 -10.04 -14.44
C PRO A 269 -17.24 -10.12 -15.94
N ASN A 270 -18.48 -10.26 -16.44
CA ASN A 270 -18.79 -10.44 -17.85
C ASN A 270 -20.05 -9.66 -18.24
N LEU A 271 -20.25 -9.45 -19.52
CA LEU A 271 -21.46 -8.86 -20.11
C LEU A 271 -22.27 -9.94 -20.83
N LYS A 272 -23.62 -9.81 -20.76
CA LYS A 272 -24.56 -10.70 -21.47
C LYS A 272 -24.65 -10.37 -22.97
N GLU A 273 -23.51 -10.20 -23.62
CA GLU A 273 -23.40 -9.89 -25.05
C GLU A 273 -22.64 -11.00 -25.76
N PRO A 274 -22.99 -11.35 -27.01
CA PRO A 274 -22.37 -12.46 -27.74
C PRO A 274 -20.85 -12.38 -27.82
N VAL A 275 -20.27 -11.19 -28.08
CA VAL A 275 -18.82 -11.01 -28.20
C VAL A 275 -18.15 -11.15 -26.79
N SER A 276 -18.75 -10.62 -25.77
CA SER A 276 -18.25 -10.73 -24.40
C SER A 276 -18.25 -12.17 -23.90
N MET A 277 -19.33 -12.90 -24.20
CA MET A 277 -19.44 -14.33 -23.89
C MET A 277 -18.37 -15.14 -24.64
N ALA A 278 -18.18 -14.87 -25.93
CA ALA A 278 -17.16 -15.54 -26.74
C ALA A 278 -15.74 -15.31 -26.21
N LYS A 279 -15.40 -14.07 -25.78
CA LYS A 279 -14.10 -13.77 -25.14
C LYS A 279 -13.90 -14.55 -23.84
N SER A 280 -14.92 -14.65 -23.02
CA SER A 280 -14.85 -15.41 -21.77
C SER A 280 -14.69 -16.90 -22.00
N GLU A 281 -15.39 -17.47 -22.98
CA GLU A 281 -15.22 -18.88 -23.38
C GLU A 281 -13.83 -19.13 -23.99
N GLN A 282 -13.31 -18.21 -24.79
CA GLN A 282 -11.95 -18.28 -25.31
C GLN A 282 -10.91 -18.27 -24.16
N TYR A 283 -11.11 -17.45 -23.15
CA TYR A 283 -10.24 -17.42 -21.96
C TYR A 283 -10.28 -18.74 -21.20
N LYS A 284 -11.46 -19.30 -20.95
CA LYS A 284 -11.60 -20.60 -20.28
C LYS A 284 -10.94 -21.73 -21.10
N ALA A 285 -11.17 -21.74 -22.43
CA ALA A 285 -10.52 -22.69 -23.32
C ALA A 285 -8.99 -22.55 -23.30
N TYR A 286 -8.46 -21.33 -23.20
CA TYR A 286 -7.02 -21.09 -23.04
C TYR A 286 -6.51 -21.71 -21.71
N LEU A 287 -7.20 -21.52 -20.60
CA LEU A 287 -6.83 -22.13 -19.31
C LEU A 287 -6.79 -23.66 -19.40
N THR A 288 -7.81 -24.26 -20.01
CA THR A 288 -7.88 -25.72 -20.20
C THR A 288 -6.74 -26.20 -21.10
N ASN A 289 -6.48 -25.54 -22.22
CA ASN A 289 -5.45 -25.93 -23.18
C ASN A 289 -4.03 -25.77 -22.61
N THR A 290 -3.82 -24.84 -21.67
CA THR A 290 -2.54 -24.63 -21.00
C THR A 290 -2.40 -25.38 -19.67
N LYS A 291 -3.35 -26.28 -19.37
CA LYS A 291 -3.39 -27.10 -18.14
C LYS A 291 -3.38 -26.26 -16.86
N GLN A 292 -4.14 -25.16 -16.87
CA GLN A 292 -4.31 -24.26 -15.73
C GLN A 292 -5.68 -24.51 -15.05
N GLU A 293 -6.02 -25.78 -14.83
CA GLU A 293 -7.30 -26.20 -14.26
C GLU A 293 -7.52 -25.59 -12.87
N LEU A 294 -6.46 -25.45 -12.06
CA LEU A 294 -6.54 -24.81 -10.72
C LEU A 294 -7.04 -23.38 -10.79
N ILE A 295 -6.67 -22.60 -11.81
CA ILE A 295 -7.18 -21.24 -12.00
C ILE A 295 -8.66 -21.30 -12.39
N LEU A 296 -9.02 -22.24 -13.26
CA LEU A 296 -10.40 -22.40 -13.73
C LEU A 296 -11.34 -22.78 -12.58
N GLU A 297 -10.92 -23.69 -11.71
CA GLU A 297 -11.71 -24.12 -10.51
C GLU A 297 -11.98 -22.97 -9.53
N LYS A 298 -11.02 -22.05 -9.39
CA LYS A 298 -11.14 -20.86 -8.53
C LYS A 298 -11.89 -19.70 -9.19
N THR A 299 -12.23 -19.82 -10.49
CA THR A 299 -12.83 -18.74 -11.29
C THR A 299 -14.35 -18.73 -11.18
N HIS A 300 -14.91 -17.64 -10.65
CA HIS A 300 -16.33 -17.38 -10.55
C HIS A 300 -16.78 -16.36 -11.61
N SER A 301 -17.47 -16.83 -12.64
CA SER A 301 -18.07 -15.93 -13.64
C SER A 301 -19.27 -15.22 -13.05
N CYS A 302 -19.33 -13.91 -13.14
CA CYS A 302 -20.43 -13.08 -12.63
C CYS A 302 -20.92 -12.08 -13.68
N PHE A 303 -22.20 -11.72 -13.59
CA PHE A 303 -22.83 -10.72 -14.45
C PHE A 303 -23.33 -9.58 -13.56
N LEU A 304 -22.65 -8.45 -13.67
CA LEU A 304 -22.96 -7.29 -12.86
C LEU A 304 -23.89 -6.34 -13.62
N PRO A 305 -24.85 -5.69 -12.94
CA PRO A 305 -25.54 -4.55 -13.50
C PRO A 305 -24.54 -3.41 -13.70
N PRO A 306 -24.81 -2.42 -14.57
CA PRO A 306 -23.96 -1.25 -14.68
C PRO A 306 -23.94 -0.51 -13.33
N PRO A 307 -22.75 -0.07 -12.86
CA PRO A 307 -22.68 0.74 -11.66
C PRO A 307 -23.33 2.10 -11.90
N ASP A 308 -23.98 2.65 -10.89
CA ASP A 308 -24.48 4.04 -10.95
C ASP A 308 -23.27 4.99 -10.88
N SER A 309 -23.15 5.85 -11.87
CA SER A 309 -22.04 6.80 -11.97
C SER A 309 -22.29 8.13 -11.25
N SER A 310 -23.48 8.33 -10.67
CA SER A 310 -23.89 9.65 -10.16
C SER A 310 -23.15 10.08 -8.88
N HIS A 311 -22.64 9.13 -8.07
CA HIS A 311 -21.99 9.44 -6.78
C HIS A 311 -20.81 8.48 -6.52
N PHE A 312 -19.83 8.44 -7.42
CA PHE A 312 -18.63 7.66 -7.25
C PHE A 312 -17.75 8.18 -6.08
N PRO A 313 -17.16 7.36 -5.21
CA PRO A 313 -17.23 5.88 -5.16
C PRO A 313 -18.41 5.31 -4.35
N ASP A 314 -19.14 6.12 -3.59
CA ASP A 314 -20.16 5.65 -2.64
C ASP A 314 -21.34 4.95 -3.31
N SER A 315 -21.62 5.29 -4.56
CA SER A 315 -22.68 4.62 -5.35
C SER A 315 -22.45 3.13 -5.61
N PHE A 316 -21.19 2.67 -5.48
CA PHE A 316 -20.89 1.25 -5.69
C PHE A 316 -21.29 0.37 -4.51
N LEU A 317 -21.54 0.94 -3.35
CA LEU A 317 -21.93 0.22 -2.14
C LEU A 317 -23.44 0.03 -2.01
N SER A 318 -24.21 0.80 -2.76
CA SER A 318 -25.66 0.83 -2.63
C SER A 318 -26.37 0.46 -3.93
N GLY A 319 -27.67 0.16 -3.81
CA GLY A 319 -28.52 -0.15 -4.96
C GLY A 319 -28.18 -1.51 -5.60
N VAL A 320 -28.66 -1.71 -6.82
CA VAL A 320 -28.62 -2.99 -7.52
C VAL A 320 -27.19 -3.50 -7.76
N PHE A 321 -26.23 -2.58 -7.96
CA PHE A 321 -24.82 -2.96 -8.15
C PHE A 321 -24.21 -3.48 -6.84
N GLY A 322 -24.34 -2.74 -5.74
CA GLY A 322 -23.84 -3.15 -4.44
C GLY A 322 -24.43 -4.48 -3.97
N ASP A 323 -25.73 -4.67 -4.16
CA ASP A 323 -26.40 -5.93 -3.84
C ASP A 323 -25.87 -7.09 -4.70
N ALA A 324 -25.60 -6.88 -5.98
CA ALA A 324 -25.01 -7.89 -6.84
C ALA A 324 -23.58 -8.26 -6.39
N VAL A 325 -22.76 -7.28 -5.98
CA VAL A 325 -21.43 -7.54 -5.44
C VAL A 325 -21.51 -8.36 -4.15
N LYS A 326 -22.38 -7.99 -3.21
CA LYS A 326 -22.61 -8.75 -1.97
C LYS A 326 -23.06 -10.18 -2.27
N TYR A 327 -23.96 -10.36 -3.20
CA TYR A 327 -24.43 -11.69 -3.61
C TYR A 327 -23.28 -12.56 -4.12
N GLU A 328 -22.43 -12.04 -5.01
CA GLU A 328 -21.30 -12.81 -5.55
C GLU A 328 -20.25 -13.13 -4.48
N LEU A 329 -19.97 -12.17 -3.56
CA LEU A 329 -19.08 -12.41 -2.42
C LEU A 329 -19.64 -13.47 -1.46
N SER A 330 -20.96 -13.43 -1.16
CA SER A 330 -21.62 -14.42 -0.31
C SER A 330 -21.61 -15.81 -0.95
N LYS A 331 -21.85 -15.89 -2.25
CA LYS A 331 -21.79 -17.14 -3.02
C LYS A 331 -20.40 -17.78 -2.98
N ALA A 332 -19.35 -16.97 -2.92
CA ALA A 332 -17.97 -17.41 -2.78
C ALA A 332 -17.54 -17.63 -1.30
N GLY A 333 -18.42 -17.40 -0.31
CA GLY A 333 -18.18 -17.66 1.11
C GLY A 333 -17.45 -16.54 1.86
N TYR A 334 -17.46 -15.32 1.34
CA TYR A 334 -16.77 -14.19 1.98
C TYR A 334 -17.67 -13.30 2.83
N LEU A 335 -18.98 -13.28 2.59
CA LEU A 335 -19.97 -12.49 3.34
C LEU A 335 -21.03 -13.35 4.03
#